data_234577340c5c5bb49c62df5d4536322b
#
_entry.id   234577340c5c5bb49c62df5d4536322b
#
_cell.length_a   1.000
_cell.length_b   1.000
_cell.length_c   1.000
_cell.angle_alpha   90.00
_cell.angle_beta   90.00
_cell.angle_gamma   90.00
#
_symmetry.space_group_name_H-M   'P 1'
#
loop_
_entity.id
_entity.type
_entity.pdbx_description
1 polymer ?
#
loop_
_entity_poly.entity_id
_entity_poly.type
_entity_poly.pdbx_seq_one_letter_code
_entity_poly.pdbx_strand_id
1 'polypeptide(L)'
;MVDDILHTVLNELDITYQDDAQEMKISRLIRSGKAYLDDRYGAPIDYCTDAQALELLISYCRYGSSNAIEQFGHDFACEITALSLRGAMEAGQDGDSNET
;
A
#
# COMPACT_ATOMS: atom_id res chain seq x y z
N MET A 1 -4.74 -14.65 0.35
CA MET A 1 -3.92 -13.47 0.65
C MET A 1 -4.32 -12.30 -0.17
N VAL A 2 -4.08 -12.36 -1.47
CA VAL A 2 -4.50 -11.24 -2.33
C VAL A 2 -6.00 -11.04 -2.23
N ASP A 3 -6.74 -12.15 -2.14
CA ASP A 3 -8.20 -12.08 -2.06
C ASP A 3 -8.66 -11.37 -0.79
N ASP A 4 -7.97 -11.60 0.33
CA ASP A 4 -8.34 -10.95 1.57
C ASP A 4 -8.15 -9.46 1.49
N ILE A 5 -7.04 -9.03 0.88
CA ILE A 5 -6.77 -7.61 0.72
C ILE A 5 -7.77 -6.99 -0.24
N LEU A 6 -8.10 -7.71 -1.31
CA LEU A 6 -9.09 -7.22 -2.27
C LEU A 6 -10.43 -6.98 -1.57
N HIS A 7 -10.87 -7.93 -0.78
CA HIS A 7 -12.14 -7.78 -0.06
C HIS A 7 -12.09 -6.62 0.91
N THR A 8 -10.97 -6.46 1.61
CA THR A 8 -10.80 -5.36 2.54
C THR A 8 -10.90 -4.02 1.82
N VAL A 9 -10.20 -3.90 0.69
CA VAL A 9 -10.22 -2.65 -0.06
C VAL A 9 -11.61 -2.35 -0.61
N LEU A 10 -12.28 -3.36 -1.17
CA LEU A 10 -13.62 -3.16 -1.69
C LEU A 10 -14.56 -2.69 -0.59
N ASN A 11 -14.43 -3.27 0.59
CA ASN A 11 -15.25 -2.90 1.73
C ASN A 11 -15.01 -1.45 2.15
N GLU A 12 -13.73 -1.09 2.25
CA GLU A 12 -13.37 0.25 2.70
C GLU A 12 -13.77 1.32 1.69
N LEU A 13 -13.84 0.95 0.42
CA LEU A 13 -14.26 1.89 -0.62
C LEU A 13 -15.77 1.91 -0.82
N ASP A 14 -16.50 1.16 0.01
CA ASP A 14 -17.97 1.08 -0.08
C ASP A 14 -18.45 0.58 -1.45
N ILE A 15 -17.70 -0.33 -2.02
CA ILE A 15 -18.09 -0.93 -3.29
C ILE A 15 -18.95 -2.13 -2.98
N THR A 16 -20.25 -1.95 -3.10
CA THR A 16 -21.20 -3.01 -2.79
C THR A 16 -21.61 -3.81 -4.02
N TYR A 17 -21.51 -3.20 -5.18
CA TYR A 17 -21.85 -3.88 -6.43
C TYR A 17 -20.56 -4.37 -7.07
N GLN A 18 -20.53 -5.66 -7.36
CA GLN A 18 -19.33 -6.27 -7.93
C GLN A 18 -19.57 -6.62 -9.38
N ASP A 19 -18.78 -6.02 -10.26
CA ASP A 19 -18.72 -6.51 -11.62
C ASP A 19 -17.23 -6.75 -11.92
N ASP A 20 -17.01 -7.55 -12.97
CA ASP A 20 -15.66 -8.01 -13.27
C ASP A 20 -14.73 -6.86 -13.62
N ALA A 21 -15.22 -5.87 -14.33
CA ALA A 21 -14.39 -4.74 -14.73
C ALA A 21 -13.93 -3.95 -13.54
N GLN A 22 -14.84 -3.74 -12.57
CA GLN A 22 -14.50 -3.01 -11.37
C GLN A 22 -13.51 -3.77 -10.50
N GLU A 23 -13.75 -5.06 -10.35
CA GLU A 23 -12.83 -5.91 -9.60
C GLU A 23 -11.44 -5.91 -10.21
N MET A 24 -11.36 -5.98 -11.53
CA MET A 24 -10.07 -5.96 -12.20
C MET A 24 -9.36 -4.64 -12.00
N LYS A 25 -10.11 -3.55 -12.03
CA LYS A 25 -9.51 -2.24 -11.80
C LYS A 25 -8.93 -2.13 -10.40
N ILE A 26 -9.69 -2.57 -9.40
CA ILE A 26 -9.23 -2.51 -8.03
C ILE A 26 -8.05 -3.45 -7.83
N SER A 27 -8.10 -4.64 -8.39
CA SER A 27 -6.98 -5.58 -8.29
C SER A 27 -5.70 -4.98 -8.87
N ARG A 28 -5.83 -4.27 -9.99
CA ARG A 28 -4.67 -3.63 -10.59
C ARG A 28 -4.14 -2.52 -9.70
N LEU A 29 -5.04 -1.76 -9.09
CA LEU A 29 -4.62 -0.69 -8.18
C LEU A 29 -3.92 -1.26 -6.96
N ILE A 30 -4.40 -2.39 -6.44
CA ILE A 30 -3.75 -3.04 -5.32
C ILE A 30 -2.33 -3.45 -5.69
N ARG A 31 -2.17 -4.04 -6.86
CA ARG A 31 -0.85 -4.46 -7.31
C ARG A 31 0.08 -3.27 -7.47
N SER A 32 -0.41 -2.22 -8.10
CA SER A 32 0.40 -1.00 -8.29
C SER A 32 0.73 -0.35 -6.96
N GLY A 33 -0.25 -0.31 -6.05
CA GLY A 33 -0.04 0.29 -4.76
C GLY A 33 0.97 -0.47 -3.93
N LYS A 34 0.89 -1.80 -3.96
CA LYS A 34 1.87 -2.62 -3.25
C LYS A 34 3.27 -2.37 -3.79
N ALA A 35 3.41 -2.33 -5.11
CA ALA A 35 4.72 -2.08 -5.70
C ALA A 35 5.25 -0.72 -5.28
N TYR A 36 4.38 0.27 -5.29
CA TYR A 36 4.78 1.62 -4.90
C TYR A 36 5.23 1.67 -3.44
N LEU A 37 4.44 1.09 -2.55
CA LEU A 37 4.74 1.14 -1.12
C LEU A 37 5.93 0.26 -0.76
N ASP A 38 6.02 -0.92 -1.37
CA ASP A 38 7.17 -1.79 -1.14
C ASP A 38 8.46 -1.10 -1.55
N ASP A 39 8.40 -0.37 -2.66
CA ASP A 39 9.57 0.36 -3.13
C ASP A 39 9.98 1.45 -2.13
N ARG A 40 9.02 2.15 -1.58
CA ARG A 40 9.31 3.19 -0.60
C ARG A 40 9.86 2.61 0.69
N TYR A 41 9.33 1.47 1.09
CA TYR A 41 9.78 0.79 2.30
C TYR A 41 11.13 0.15 2.10
N GLY A 42 11.41 -0.33 0.90
CA GLY A 42 12.67 -0.96 0.57
C GLY A 42 12.64 -2.47 0.64
N ALA A 43 11.48 -3.06 0.87
CA ALA A 43 11.33 -4.50 0.98
C ALA A 43 9.85 -4.84 0.87
N PRO A 44 9.51 -6.11 0.57
CA PRO A 44 8.10 -6.50 0.55
C PRO A 44 7.47 -6.30 1.92
N ILE A 45 6.26 -5.76 1.93
CA ILE A 45 5.52 -5.49 3.15
C ILE A 45 4.45 -6.54 3.32
N ASP A 46 4.24 -6.98 4.57
CA ASP A 46 3.14 -7.88 4.89
C ASP A 46 1.92 -7.04 5.28
N TYR A 47 1.05 -6.80 4.31
CA TYR A 47 -0.09 -5.92 4.51
C TYR A 47 -1.15 -6.54 5.41
N CYS A 48 -1.06 -7.83 5.68
CA CYS A 48 -1.99 -8.49 6.58
C CYS A 48 -1.69 -8.15 8.03
N THR A 49 -0.43 -7.89 8.35
CA THR A 49 -0.03 -7.61 9.73
C THR A 49 0.37 -6.17 9.96
N ASP A 50 0.68 -5.44 8.89
CA ASP A 50 1.15 -4.06 9.00
C ASP A 50 -0.03 -3.10 8.74
N ALA A 51 -0.66 -2.67 9.82
CA ALA A 51 -1.86 -1.84 9.72
C ALA A 51 -1.58 -0.51 9.04
N GLN A 52 -0.43 0.08 9.31
CA GLN A 52 -0.09 1.36 8.69
C GLN A 52 0.04 1.22 7.19
N ALA A 53 0.75 0.19 6.75
CA ALA A 53 0.92 -0.04 5.32
C ALA A 53 -0.40 -0.36 4.65
N LEU A 54 -1.25 -1.12 5.33
CA LEU A 54 -2.57 -1.45 4.77
C LEU A 54 -3.41 -0.19 4.59
N GLU A 55 -3.38 0.71 5.56
CA GLU A 55 -4.11 1.97 5.44
C GLU A 55 -3.63 2.78 4.24
N LEU A 56 -2.32 2.83 4.05
CA LEU A 56 -1.77 3.52 2.90
C LEU A 56 -2.21 2.87 1.59
N LEU A 57 -2.23 1.55 1.56
CA LEU A 57 -2.66 0.83 0.37
C LEU A 57 -4.12 1.11 0.06
N ILE A 58 -4.96 1.11 1.08
CA ILE A 58 -6.38 1.41 0.90
C ILE A 58 -6.55 2.83 0.36
N SER A 59 -5.81 3.77 0.92
CA SER A 59 -5.87 5.15 0.46
C SER A 59 -5.39 5.29 -0.98
N TYR A 60 -4.33 4.56 -1.33
CA TYR A 60 -3.85 4.55 -2.70
C TYR A 60 -4.95 4.09 -3.66
N CYS A 61 -5.65 3.04 -3.29
CA CYS A 61 -6.72 2.52 -4.13
C CYS A 61 -7.88 3.49 -4.23
N ARG A 62 -8.19 4.16 -3.12
CA ARG A 62 -9.27 5.15 -3.12
C ARG A 62 -8.95 6.30 -4.07
N TYR A 63 -7.74 6.81 -4.00
CA TYR A 63 -7.33 7.89 -4.89
C TYR A 63 -7.24 7.41 -6.32
N GLY A 64 -6.75 6.17 -6.52
CA GLY A 64 -6.66 5.60 -7.86
C GLY A 64 -8.02 5.42 -8.50
N SER A 65 -9.03 5.05 -7.69
CA SER A 65 -10.39 4.89 -8.20
C SER A 65 -10.94 6.21 -8.75
N SER A 66 -10.47 7.32 -8.21
CA SER A 66 -10.88 8.64 -8.63
C SER A 66 -9.89 9.28 -9.61
N ASN A 67 -8.94 8.50 -10.11
CA ASN A 67 -7.91 9.00 -11.02
C ASN A 67 -7.10 10.13 -10.41
N ALA A 68 -6.76 10.00 -9.13
CA ALA A 68 -6.07 11.05 -8.40
C ALA A 68 -4.81 10.51 -7.70
N ILE A 69 -4.10 9.61 -8.36
CA ILE A 69 -2.89 9.02 -7.77
C ILE A 69 -1.86 10.09 -7.43
N GLU A 70 -1.74 11.11 -8.28
CA GLU A 70 -0.79 12.18 -8.01
C GLU A 70 -1.12 12.91 -6.72
N GLN A 71 -2.41 13.07 -6.46
CA GLN A 71 -2.84 13.72 -5.24
C GLN A 71 -2.52 12.88 -4.01
N PHE A 72 -2.58 11.55 -4.17
CA PHE A 72 -2.22 10.65 -3.08
C PHE A 72 -0.79 10.91 -2.63
N GLY A 73 0.14 10.98 -3.57
CA GLY A 73 1.54 11.23 -3.23
C GLY A 73 1.72 12.53 -2.48
N HIS A 74 0.95 13.54 -2.86
CA HIS A 74 1.02 14.85 -2.22
C HIS A 74 0.40 14.82 -0.82
N ASP A 75 -0.80 14.26 -0.73
CA ASP A 75 -1.55 14.31 0.52
C ASP A 75 -0.95 13.40 1.59
N PHE A 76 -0.31 12.32 1.18
CA PHE A 76 0.23 11.34 2.10
C PHE A 76 1.75 11.37 2.17
N ALA A 77 2.35 12.50 1.79
CA ALA A 77 3.81 12.61 1.75
C ALA A 77 4.44 12.31 3.10
N CYS A 78 3.82 12.79 4.18
CA CYS A 78 4.37 12.56 5.52
C CYS A 78 4.31 11.08 5.89
N GLU A 79 3.18 10.44 5.59
CA GLU A 79 3.01 9.04 5.90
C GLU A 79 3.96 8.17 5.09
N ILE A 80 4.15 8.54 3.83
CA ILE A 80 5.07 7.81 2.95
C ILE A 80 6.50 7.98 3.44
N THR A 81 6.86 9.17 3.87
CA THR A 81 8.19 9.42 4.42
C THR A 81 8.40 8.59 5.68
N ALA A 82 7.38 8.53 6.54
CA ALA A 82 7.48 7.72 7.76
C ALA A 82 7.67 6.25 7.42
N LEU A 83 6.96 5.76 6.40
CA LEU A 83 7.12 4.39 5.95
C LEU A 83 8.54 4.14 5.44
N SER A 84 9.08 5.05 4.65
CA SER A 84 10.44 4.96 4.14
C SER A 84 11.46 4.91 5.27
N LEU A 85 11.28 5.77 6.26
CA LEU A 85 12.19 5.81 7.41
C LEU A 85 12.13 4.52 8.19
N ARG A 86 10.92 3.99 8.40
CA ARG A 86 10.78 2.74 9.13
C ARG A 86 11.48 1.61 8.39
N GLY A 87 11.32 1.56 7.08
CA GLY A 87 11.99 0.55 6.27
C GLY A 87 13.50 0.67 6.34
N ALA A 88 14.00 1.89 6.27
CA ALA A 88 15.44 2.13 6.36
C ALA A 88 15.97 1.72 7.73
N MET A 89 15.22 2.00 8.78
CA MET A 89 15.64 1.62 10.12
C MET A 89 15.69 0.12 10.30
N GLU A 90 14.70 -0.58 9.77
CA GLU A 90 14.68 -2.04 9.87
C GLU A 90 15.78 -2.66 9.05
N ALA A 91 16.03 -2.13 7.87
CA ALA A 91 17.14 -2.59 7.03
C ALA A 91 18.48 -2.26 7.69
N GLY A 92 18.56 -1.09 8.33
CA GLY A 92 19.75 -0.70 9.02
C GLY A 92 20.08 -1.61 10.19
N GLN A 93 19.06 -2.06 10.91
CA GLN A 93 19.28 -3.00 11.99
C GLN A 93 19.87 -4.29 11.48
N ASP A 94 19.34 -4.79 10.37
CA ASP A 94 19.90 -5.99 9.77
C ASP A 94 21.32 -5.74 9.28
N GLY A 95 21.55 -4.60 8.67
CA GLY A 95 22.85 -4.24 8.17
C GLY A 95 23.86 -4.07 9.27
N ASP A 96 23.43 -3.49 10.38
CA ASP A 96 24.33 -3.28 11.51
C ASP A 96 24.90 -4.57 12.04
N SER A 97 24.06 -5.57 12.16
CA SER A 97 24.54 -6.84 12.66
C SER A 97 25.59 -7.45 11.76
N ASN A 98 25.59 -7.09 10.51
CA ASN A 98 26.60 -7.57 9.56
C ASN A 98 27.86 -6.73 9.59
N GLU A 99 27.70 -5.45 9.75
CA GLU A 99 28.82 -4.53 9.63
C GLU A 99 29.77 -4.62 10.77
N THR A 100 29.25 -4.91 11.90
CA THR A 100 30.13 -5.01 13.05
C THR A 100 30.90 -6.29 13.00
#